data_2fc4acadf9dac27ebf3e84fb533b365a
#
_entry.id   2fc4acadf9dac27ebf3e84fb533b365a
#
_cell.length_a   1.000
_cell.length_b   1.000
_cell.length_c   1.000
_cell.angle_alpha   90.00
_cell.angle_beta   90.00
_cell.angle_gamma   90.00
#
_symmetry.space_group_name_H-M   'P 1'
#
loop_
_entity.id
_entity.type
_entity.pdbx_description
1 polymer ?
#
loop_
_entity_poly.entity_id
_entity_poly.type
_entity_poly.pdbx_seq_one_letter_code
_entity_poly.pdbx_strand_id
1 'polypeptide(L)' 'MKAINIKWDIDEDENDNIDVLQMLPEEMEIPKYITDEEEISDWLSDETGFCHNGFELVESL' A
#
# COMPACT_ATOMS: atom_id res chain seq x y z
N MET A 1 -2.51 -6.42 12.27
CA MET A 1 -2.90 -6.75 10.88
C MET A 1 -1.92 -6.11 9.92
N LYS A 2 -1.67 -6.76 8.82
CA LYS A 2 -0.67 -6.33 7.86
C LYS A 2 -1.24 -6.42 6.45
N ALA A 3 -0.98 -5.40 5.65
CA ALA A 3 -1.32 -5.42 4.23
C ALA A 3 -0.12 -5.97 3.46
N ILE A 4 -0.38 -6.93 2.58
CA ILE A 4 0.67 -7.55 1.77
C ILE A 4 0.26 -7.54 0.30
N ASN A 5 1.22 -7.78 -0.57
CA ASN A 5 1.01 -7.80 -2.02
C ASN A 5 0.32 -6.54 -2.51
N ILE A 6 0.73 -5.40 -1.97
CA ILE A 6 0.14 -4.12 -2.33
C ILE A 6 0.53 -3.77 -3.76
N LYS A 7 -0.47 -3.55 -4.60
CA LYS A 7 -0.26 -3.18 -6.00
C LYS A 7 -0.48 -1.69 -6.15
N TRP A 8 0.61 -0.96 -6.24
CA TRP A 8 0.55 0.50 -6.35
C TRP A 8 0.16 0.91 -7.77
N ASP A 9 -0.71 1.90 -7.87
CA ASP A 9 -1.18 2.43 -9.16
C ASP A 9 -0.17 3.45 -9.66
N ILE A 10 0.88 2.97 -10.30
CA ILE A 10 1.94 3.79 -10.84
C ILE A 10 2.10 3.46 -12.31
N ASP A 11 2.29 4.50 -13.11
CA ASP A 11 2.48 4.34 -14.56
C ASP A 11 3.87 3.77 -14.84
N GLU A 12 3.92 2.52 -15.26
CA GLU A 12 5.17 1.80 -15.50
C GLU A 12 5.88 2.28 -16.77
N ASP A 13 5.18 2.99 -17.63
CA ASP A 13 5.75 3.45 -18.90
C ASP A 13 6.68 4.64 -18.74
N GLU A 14 6.70 5.30 -17.59
CA GLU A 14 7.58 6.41 -17.31
C GLU A 14 8.80 5.94 -16.56
N ASN A 15 9.97 6.24 -17.09
CA ASN A 15 11.24 5.83 -16.48
C ASN A 15 11.45 6.41 -15.08
N ASP A 16 10.87 7.58 -14.82
CA ASP A 16 11.01 8.23 -13.53
C ASP A 16 10.30 7.48 -12.40
N ASN A 17 9.33 6.64 -12.75
CA ASN A 17 8.54 5.91 -11.75
C ASN A 17 9.21 4.62 -11.28
N ILE A 18 10.28 4.19 -11.92
CA ILE A 18 11.00 2.97 -11.52
C ILE A 18 11.57 3.12 -10.11
N ASP A 19 12.16 4.28 -9.82
CA ASP A 19 12.73 4.55 -8.50
C ASP A 19 11.62 4.61 -7.44
N VAL A 20 10.47 5.18 -7.78
CA VAL A 20 9.34 5.26 -6.87
C VAL A 20 8.82 3.86 -6.53
N LEU A 21 8.70 2.98 -7.53
CA LEU A 21 8.26 1.60 -7.31
C LEU A 21 9.19 0.85 -6.36
N GLN A 22 10.49 1.10 -6.46
CA GLN A 22 11.47 0.47 -5.58
C GLN A 22 11.40 1.01 -4.16
N MET A 23 10.94 2.24 -4.00
CA MET A 23 10.82 2.87 -2.69
C MET A 23 9.51 2.52 -1.99
N LEU A 24 8.49 2.13 -2.73
CA LEU A 24 7.18 1.80 -2.16
C LEU A 24 7.21 0.38 -1.58
N PRO A 25 6.71 0.20 -0.36
CA PRO A 25 6.69 -1.12 0.25
C PRO A 25 5.61 -2.01 -0.35
N GLU A 26 5.92 -3.29 -0.49
CA GLU A 26 4.91 -4.27 -0.89
C GLU A 26 4.04 -4.69 0.29
N GLU A 27 4.52 -4.45 1.51
CA GLU A 27 3.86 -4.83 2.74
C GLU A 27 3.93 -3.67 3.73
N MET A 28 2.85 -3.44 4.47
CA MET A 28 2.81 -2.40 5.48
C MET A 28 2.03 -2.90 6.69
N GLU A 29 2.59 -2.64 7.88
CA GLU A 29 1.92 -2.95 9.14
C GLU A 29 0.83 -1.91 9.38
N ILE A 30 -0.37 -2.38 9.67
CA ILE A 30 -1.53 -1.51 9.84
C ILE A 30 -1.76 -1.24 11.32
N PRO A 31 -2.00 0.04 11.72
CA PRO A 31 -2.32 0.34 13.11
C PRO A 31 -3.56 -0.41 13.59
N LYS A 32 -3.54 -0.77 14.87
CA LYS A 32 -4.63 -1.57 15.45
C LYS A 32 -5.96 -0.84 15.50
N TYR A 33 -5.93 0.48 15.48
CA TYR A 33 -7.17 1.27 15.51
C TYR A 33 -7.88 1.30 14.17
N ILE A 34 -7.22 0.83 13.11
CA ILE A 34 -7.82 0.75 11.78
C ILE A 34 -8.24 -0.69 11.55
N THR A 35 -9.55 -0.93 11.47
CA THR A 35 -10.09 -2.28 11.31
C THR A 35 -10.96 -2.42 10.06
N ASP A 36 -11.36 -1.31 9.46
CA ASP A 36 -12.20 -1.30 8.27
C ASP A 36 -11.32 -1.27 7.02
N GLU A 37 -11.66 -2.12 6.05
CA GLU A 37 -10.92 -2.23 4.80
C GLU A 37 -10.86 -0.89 4.04
N GLU A 38 -11.94 -0.12 4.07
CA GLU A 38 -11.96 1.19 3.44
C GLU A 38 -11.01 2.16 4.14
N GLU A 39 -10.94 2.11 5.45
CA GLU A 39 -10.02 2.94 6.20
C GLU A 39 -8.57 2.53 5.95
N ILE A 40 -8.33 1.23 5.80
CA ILE A 40 -7.00 0.72 5.48
C ILE A 40 -6.55 1.24 4.12
N SER A 41 -7.43 1.22 3.14
CA SER A 41 -7.14 1.74 1.81
C SER A 41 -6.76 3.22 1.86
N ASP A 42 -7.55 4.02 2.56
CA ASP A 42 -7.27 5.44 2.73
C ASP A 42 -5.95 5.66 3.47
N TRP A 43 -5.70 4.86 4.50
CA TRP A 43 -4.48 4.96 5.28
C TRP A 43 -3.24 4.67 4.43
N LEU A 44 -3.29 3.63 3.60
CA LEU A 44 -2.18 3.28 2.72
C LEU A 44 -1.88 4.42 1.75
N SER A 45 -2.91 5.01 1.16
CA SER A 45 -2.74 6.12 0.24
C SER A 45 -2.19 7.36 0.94
N ASP A 46 -2.67 7.63 2.15
CA ASP A 46 -2.26 8.78 2.93
C ASP A 46 -0.80 8.68 3.37
N GLU A 47 -0.37 7.49 3.77
CA GLU A 47 1.00 7.28 4.24
C GLU A 47 2.03 7.37 3.12
N THR A 48 1.68 6.97 1.93
CA THR A 48 2.62 6.94 0.81
C THR A 48 2.41 8.08 -0.18
N GLY A 49 1.22 8.66 -0.22
CA GLY A 49 0.85 9.66 -1.20
C GLY A 49 0.51 9.08 -2.57
N PHE A 50 0.40 7.76 -2.68
CA PHE A 50 0.08 7.08 -3.93
C PHE A 50 -1.17 6.24 -3.79
N CYS A 51 -1.91 6.09 -4.89
CA CYS A 51 -3.05 5.20 -4.93
C CYS A 51 -2.60 3.76 -5.16
N HIS A 52 -3.47 2.81 -4.82
CA HIS A 52 -3.19 1.39 -5.05
C HIS A 52 -4.37 0.73 -5.75
N ASN A 53 -4.10 -0.37 -6.45
CA ASN A 53 -5.12 -1.13 -7.17
C ASN A 53 -5.64 -2.32 -6.37
N GLY A 54 -4.97 -2.68 -5.30
CA GLY A 54 -5.40 -3.79 -4.47
C GLY A 54 -4.32 -4.22 -3.50
N PHE A 55 -4.72 -4.97 -2.50
CA PHE A 55 -3.81 -5.51 -1.49
C PHE A 55 -4.51 -6.67 -0.79
N GLU A 56 -3.73 -7.46 -0.05
CA GLU A 56 -4.25 -8.54 0.76
C GLU A 56 -3.99 -8.23 2.23
N LEU A 57 -4.86 -8.72 3.10
CA LEU A 57 -4.74 -8.53 4.53
C LEU A 57 -4.43 -9.85 5.22
N VAL A 58 -3.46 -9.84 6.12
CA VAL A 58 -3.11 -10.99 6.94
C VAL A 58 -2.98 -10.53 8.39
N GLU A 59 -3.21 -11.45 9.32
CA GLU A 59 -2.98 -11.14 10.72
C GLU A 59 -1.48 -11.20 11.00
N SER A 60 -0.97 -10.14 11.63
CA SER A 60 0.43 -10.13 12.06
C SER A 60 0.50 -10.58 13.52
N LEU A 61 1.44 -11.43 13.80
CA LEU A 61 1.66 -11.93 15.16
C LEU A 61 2.62 -11.05 15.92
#